data_cd3e1bbdce82d2cb7c728b785c8bd085
#
_entry.id   cd3e1bbdce82d2cb7c728b785c8bd085
#
_cell.length_a   1.000
_cell.length_b   1.000
_cell.length_c   1.000
_cell.angle_alpha   90.00
_cell.angle_beta   90.00
_cell.angle_gamma   90.00
#
_symmetry.space_group_name_H-M   'P 1'
#
loop_
_entity.id
_entity.type
_entity.pdbx_description
1 polymer ?
#
loop_
_entity_poly.entity_id
_entity_poly.type
_entity_poly.pdbx_seq_one_letter_code
_entity_poly.pdbx_strand_id
1 'polypeptide(L)'
;MEANPASLPSAKLRERWSLRDLIAASTLFLASSAVVLWQNAHLTILWDLSYVLDSSFRISVGQLPYRDFPFAHAPLTFLIQAAIIRLFGRVFFHHVVYSALVGGLGTVLAWRIVLNTLRARLVHSWAVALILAAPLTVLGAYSILPFPSYDCDCAFSILVAISLLQRLPQDSTSRLRWNRSLLHPIAAGAALAIPLFFKQNIGLPFLLAALAGTALLLAASLLRIPRHSPASSEARRFGSLLAGAFTALLGAGLVIHLTVGLGNYFHWTIQFAAQRRLPGFQTMLGIYAEPSLLWWIPCISLGLVLLRGRLACIFWARLAALGLLAAPFLWTLVALLLADDADDRADSLLALWPLLLLLSGALTLVNLRRGLSLRGLLPLVALAAIHGALLSQQLWGSTYAIWPLLVVLLAEMVAFLASFDRASYAASGNLNSLRIAPALAAILSVTLLICGSLYTCSEERLSYVQLPDGPMLHPASPALRGMSLSGPYLPEFEELLQFASANIPNSDGLILLPGEDPFYFATGRVPQFPVLLFDPATDPYSPDQLVEQARARNIRWLVVKRDLQIREDPTPEREATLKALQAVFVPCRNLSGYDVYRRP
;
A
#
# COMPACT_ATOMS: atom_id res chain seq x y z
N MET A 1 -12.94 41.38 33.54
CA MET A 1 -13.25 41.65 32.13
C MET A 1 -12.47 40.64 31.32
N GLU A 2 -13.08 39.46 31.07
CA GLU A 2 -12.49 38.40 30.25
C GLU A 2 -12.67 38.76 28.78
N ALA A 3 -11.57 38.98 28.08
CA ALA A 3 -11.57 39.19 26.64
C ALA A 3 -11.97 37.90 25.93
N ASN A 4 -13.16 37.92 25.36
CA ASN A 4 -13.70 36.87 24.49
C ASN A 4 -12.74 36.66 23.31
N PRO A 5 -12.11 35.46 23.12
CA PRO A 5 -11.26 35.21 21.97
C PRO A 5 -12.14 35.27 20.71
N ALA A 6 -11.87 36.25 19.86
CA ALA A 6 -12.55 36.47 18.60
C ALA A 6 -12.73 35.14 17.85
N SER A 7 -13.96 34.68 17.75
CA SER A 7 -14.37 33.55 16.90
C SER A 7 -14.05 33.94 15.45
N LEU A 8 -13.01 33.29 14.91
CA LEU A 8 -12.75 33.33 13.47
C LEU A 8 -14.03 32.87 12.74
N PRO A 9 -14.49 33.61 11.74
CA PRO A 9 -15.71 33.27 11.03
C PRO A 9 -15.57 31.89 10.42
N SER A 10 -16.50 30.98 10.72
CA SER A 10 -16.63 29.69 10.09
C SER A 10 -16.97 29.87 8.61
N ALA A 11 -15.96 30.15 7.80
CA ALA A 11 -16.12 30.30 6.37
C ALA A 11 -16.60 28.93 5.84
N LYS A 12 -17.81 28.90 5.28
CA LYS A 12 -18.34 27.83 4.42
C LYS A 12 -17.44 27.70 3.19
N LEU A 13 -16.28 27.12 3.36
CA LEU A 13 -15.39 26.77 2.25
C LEU A 13 -15.96 25.54 1.54
N ARG A 14 -16.83 25.75 0.56
CA ARG A 14 -16.85 24.88 -0.62
C ARG A 14 -15.42 24.93 -1.16
N GLU A 15 -14.68 23.84 -1.00
CA GLU A 15 -13.32 23.71 -1.50
C GLU A 15 -13.31 23.78 -3.03
N ARG A 16 -13.32 24.99 -3.57
CA ARG A 16 -12.97 25.20 -4.97
C ARG A 16 -11.46 25.09 -5.07
N TRP A 17 -10.98 24.22 -5.94
CA TRP A 17 -9.58 24.13 -6.27
C TRP A 17 -9.12 25.48 -6.84
N SER A 18 -8.10 26.06 -6.23
CA SER A 18 -7.42 27.25 -6.76
C SER A 18 -6.45 26.82 -7.87
N LEU A 19 -6.05 27.76 -8.71
CA LEU A 19 -5.04 27.49 -9.75
C LEU A 19 -3.74 26.91 -9.14
N ARG A 20 -3.30 27.44 -8.01
CA ARG A 20 -2.13 26.92 -7.29
C ARG A 20 -2.32 25.47 -6.79
N ASP A 21 -3.56 25.09 -6.41
CA ASP A 21 -3.86 23.71 -6.01
C ASP A 21 -3.79 22.77 -7.21
N LEU A 22 -4.26 23.21 -8.38
CA LEU A 22 -4.18 22.46 -9.62
C LEU A 22 -2.74 22.26 -10.06
N ILE A 23 -1.92 23.33 -10.03
CA ILE A 23 -0.49 23.25 -10.37
C ILE A 23 0.22 22.28 -9.44
N ALA A 24 0.05 22.41 -8.11
CA ALA A 24 0.69 21.50 -7.16
C ALA A 24 0.25 20.05 -7.35
N ALA A 25 -1.04 19.81 -7.53
CA ALA A 25 -1.58 18.47 -7.79
C ALA A 25 -1.01 17.87 -9.10
N SER A 26 -0.96 18.67 -10.18
CA SER A 26 -0.39 18.23 -11.46
C SER A 26 1.10 17.91 -11.33
N THR A 27 1.85 18.75 -10.62
CA THR A 27 3.29 18.51 -10.39
C THR A 27 3.53 17.23 -9.59
N LEU A 28 2.81 17.04 -8.48
CA LEU A 28 2.92 15.83 -7.66
C LEU A 28 2.49 14.58 -8.44
N PHE A 29 1.39 14.68 -9.19
CA PHE A 29 0.90 13.59 -10.04
C PHE A 29 1.93 13.20 -11.09
N LEU A 30 2.42 14.16 -11.87
CA LEU A 30 3.37 13.90 -12.94
C LEU A 30 4.72 13.39 -12.41
N ALA A 31 5.23 13.97 -11.31
CA ALA A 31 6.49 13.52 -10.70
C ALA A 31 6.38 12.08 -10.21
N SER A 32 5.32 11.73 -9.45
CA SER A 32 5.13 10.36 -8.96
C SER A 32 4.91 9.38 -10.11
N SER A 33 4.09 9.74 -11.11
CA SER A 33 3.87 8.89 -12.29
C SER A 33 5.15 8.68 -13.09
N ALA A 34 5.99 9.72 -13.24
CA ALA A 34 7.27 9.62 -13.91
C ALA A 34 8.25 8.69 -13.19
N VAL A 35 8.30 8.73 -11.85
CA VAL A 35 9.12 7.79 -11.06
C VAL A 35 8.65 6.35 -11.26
N VAL A 36 7.35 6.08 -11.26
CA VAL A 36 6.81 4.74 -11.53
C VAL A 36 7.17 4.25 -12.94
N LEU A 37 7.01 5.10 -13.95
CA LEU A 37 7.39 4.77 -15.34
C LEU A 37 8.89 4.54 -15.47
N TRP A 38 9.71 5.38 -14.84
CA TRP A 38 11.16 5.25 -14.86
C TRP A 38 11.60 3.93 -14.23
N GLN A 39 11.05 3.56 -13.07
CA GLN A 39 11.38 2.29 -12.42
C GLN A 39 10.98 1.08 -13.27
N ASN A 40 9.82 1.10 -13.92
CA ASN A 40 9.42 0.02 -14.83
C ASN A 40 10.36 -0.14 -16.03
N ALA A 41 11.05 0.92 -16.43
CA ALA A 41 12.06 0.86 -17.49
C ALA A 41 13.42 0.30 -17.01
N HIS A 42 13.61 0.10 -15.68
CA HIS A 42 14.88 -0.34 -15.10
C HIS A 42 14.74 -1.58 -14.21
N LEU A 43 13.52 -1.91 -13.80
CA LEU A 43 13.24 -2.98 -12.85
C LEU A 43 12.01 -3.76 -13.28
N THR A 44 12.16 -5.07 -13.41
CA THR A 44 11.03 -5.99 -13.54
C THR A 44 11.13 -7.09 -12.49
N ILE A 45 10.18 -7.13 -11.58
CA ILE A 45 10.05 -8.18 -10.56
C ILE A 45 9.16 -9.27 -11.15
N LEU A 46 9.80 -10.29 -11.73
CA LEU A 46 9.11 -11.32 -12.51
C LEU A 46 8.16 -12.16 -11.67
N TRP A 47 8.60 -12.60 -10.49
CA TRP A 47 7.85 -13.49 -9.62
C TRP A 47 6.43 -12.97 -9.32
N ASP A 48 6.34 -11.83 -8.66
CA ASP A 48 5.06 -11.22 -8.31
C ASP A 48 4.29 -10.72 -9.54
N LEU A 49 5.01 -10.14 -10.50
CA LEU A 49 4.45 -9.63 -11.74
C LEU A 49 3.76 -10.75 -12.54
N SER A 50 4.44 -11.89 -12.69
CA SER A 50 3.91 -13.03 -13.43
C SER A 50 2.67 -13.60 -12.78
N TYR A 51 2.68 -13.73 -11.46
CA TYR A 51 1.53 -14.18 -10.71
C TYR A 51 0.31 -13.25 -10.90
N VAL A 52 0.53 -11.92 -10.85
CA VAL A 52 -0.54 -10.95 -11.09
C VAL A 52 -1.04 -10.99 -12.53
N LEU A 53 -0.14 -11.01 -13.52
CA LEU A 53 -0.52 -10.99 -14.94
C LEU A 53 -1.21 -12.28 -15.37
N ASP A 54 -0.64 -13.45 -15.05
CA ASP A 54 -1.17 -14.74 -15.46
C ASP A 54 -2.49 -15.07 -14.73
N SER A 55 -2.61 -14.74 -13.43
CA SER A 55 -3.87 -14.89 -12.71
C SER A 55 -4.96 -13.95 -13.26
N SER A 56 -4.60 -12.71 -13.59
CA SER A 56 -5.55 -11.74 -14.19
C SER A 56 -5.95 -12.15 -15.59
N PHE A 57 -5.03 -12.69 -16.39
CA PHE A 57 -5.34 -13.25 -17.70
C PHE A 57 -6.30 -14.42 -17.55
N ARG A 58 -6.04 -15.36 -16.63
CA ARG A 58 -6.91 -16.50 -16.31
C ARG A 58 -8.34 -16.06 -16.00
N ILE A 59 -8.50 -15.01 -15.18
CA ILE A 59 -9.79 -14.40 -14.87
C ILE A 59 -10.39 -13.73 -16.12
N SER A 60 -9.57 -13.09 -16.94
CA SER A 60 -10.04 -12.41 -18.16
C SER A 60 -10.65 -13.36 -19.18
N VAL A 61 -10.21 -14.60 -19.23
CA VAL A 61 -10.77 -15.66 -20.10
C VAL A 61 -11.94 -16.42 -19.46
N GLY A 62 -12.39 -16.02 -18.27
CA GLY A 62 -13.63 -16.51 -17.66
C GLY A 62 -13.45 -17.54 -16.55
N GLN A 63 -12.23 -17.91 -16.17
CA GLN A 63 -12.02 -18.76 -15.00
C GLN A 63 -12.23 -17.95 -13.72
N LEU A 64 -12.93 -18.53 -12.75
CA LEU A 64 -13.25 -17.87 -11.49
C LEU A 64 -12.27 -18.30 -10.38
N PRO A 65 -11.58 -17.33 -9.71
CA PRO A 65 -10.75 -17.64 -8.56
C PRO A 65 -11.60 -18.31 -7.46
N TYR A 66 -10.96 -19.08 -6.60
CA TYR A 66 -11.57 -19.86 -5.50
C TYR A 66 -12.45 -21.03 -5.93
N ARG A 67 -13.02 -21.01 -7.15
CA ARG A 67 -13.85 -22.09 -7.67
C ARG A 67 -13.12 -22.95 -8.69
N ASP A 68 -12.53 -22.33 -9.70
CA ASP A 68 -11.89 -23.04 -10.81
C ASP A 68 -10.40 -23.30 -10.55
N PHE A 69 -9.82 -22.54 -9.63
CA PHE A 69 -8.44 -22.68 -9.17
C PHE A 69 -8.23 -22.15 -7.74
N PRO A 70 -7.24 -22.68 -7.00
CA PRO A 70 -6.82 -22.18 -5.70
C PRO A 70 -6.38 -20.72 -5.79
N PHE A 71 -6.79 -19.87 -4.84
CA PHE A 71 -6.43 -18.47 -4.86
C PHE A 71 -6.44 -17.85 -3.47
N ALA A 72 -5.26 -17.57 -2.89
CA ALA A 72 -5.13 -17.12 -1.51
C ALA A 72 -5.34 -15.61 -1.31
N HIS A 73 -5.38 -14.83 -2.39
CA HIS A 73 -5.41 -13.37 -2.35
C HIS A 73 -6.82 -12.80 -2.47
N ALA A 74 -7.01 -11.58 -1.99
CA ALA A 74 -8.23 -10.81 -2.25
C ALA A 74 -8.34 -10.45 -3.75
N PRO A 75 -9.55 -10.37 -4.34
CA PRO A 75 -9.70 -10.46 -5.79
C PRO A 75 -9.58 -9.13 -6.54
N LEU A 76 -9.72 -7.95 -5.89
CA LEU A 76 -9.98 -6.70 -6.62
C LEU A 76 -8.85 -6.29 -7.55
N THR A 77 -7.58 -6.35 -7.14
CA THR A 77 -6.46 -6.03 -8.04
C THR A 77 -6.50 -6.89 -9.29
N PHE A 78 -6.68 -8.20 -9.14
CA PHE A 78 -6.71 -9.15 -10.25
C PHE A 78 -7.92 -8.94 -11.17
N LEU A 79 -9.08 -8.60 -10.60
CA LEU A 79 -10.28 -8.26 -11.37
C LEU A 79 -10.09 -6.96 -12.17
N ILE A 80 -9.43 -5.94 -11.60
CA ILE A 80 -9.10 -4.70 -12.31
C ILE A 80 -8.14 -4.99 -13.46
N GLN A 81 -7.07 -5.76 -13.21
CA GLN A 81 -6.12 -6.11 -14.26
C GLN A 81 -6.77 -7.00 -15.33
N ALA A 82 -7.66 -7.92 -14.96
CA ALA A 82 -8.45 -8.70 -15.91
C ALA A 82 -9.37 -7.81 -16.77
N ALA A 83 -9.98 -6.79 -16.18
CA ALA A 83 -10.77 -5.82 -16.93
C ALA A 83 -9.90 -5.01 -17.90
N ILE A 84 -8.70 -4.59 -17.51
CA ILE A 84 -7.74 -3.93 -18.40
C ILE A 84 -7.39 -4.84 -19.59
N ILE A 85 -7.11 -6.13 -19.34
CA ILE A 85 -6.86 -7.10 -20.41
C ILE A 85 -8.04 -7.21 -21.37
N ARG A 86 -9.26 -7.28 -20.85
CA ARG A 86 -10.48 -7.40 -21.69
C ARG A 86 -10.75 -6.15 -22.52
N LEU A 87 -10.51 -4.96 -21.96
CA LEU A 87 -10.86 -3.68 -22.59
C LEU A 87 -9.77 -3.18 -23.55
N PHE A 88 -8.51 -3.38 -23.21
CA PHE A 88 -7.36 -2.80 -23.93
C PHE A 88 -6.44 -3.86 -24.54
N GLY A 89 -6.72 -5.14 -24.31
CA GLY A 89 -5.87 -6.23 -24.80
C GLY A 89 -4.71 -6.57 -23.85
N ARG A 90 -4.06 -7.72 -24.12
CA ARG A 90 -2.93 -8.25 -23.37
C ARG A 90 -1.65 -7.51 -23.76
N VAL A 91 -1.38 -6.38 -23.12
CA VAL A 91 -0.16 -5.59 -23.31
C VAL A 91 0.34 -5.12 -21.95
N PHE A 92 1.55 -5.50 -21.58
CA PHE A 92 2.14 -5.19 -20.28
C PHE A 92 2.16 -3.68 -19.98
N PHE A 93 2.42 -2.84 -20.98
CA PHE A 93 2.44 -1.40 -20.81
C PHE A 93 1.12 -0.81 -20.26
N HIS A 94 -0.03 -1.43 -20.54
CA HIS A 94 -1.31 -0.96 -19.98
C HIS A 94 -1.34 -1.09 -18.45
N HIS A 95 -0.72 -2.13 -17.91
CA HIS A 95 -0.58 -2.39 -16.48
C HIS A 95 0.41 -1.43 -15.82
N VAL A 96 1.49 -1.08 -16.51
CA VAL A 96 2.44 -0.04 -16.10
C VAL A 96 1.77 1.34 -16.01
N VAL A 97 0.97 1.70 -17.03
CA VAL A 97 0.20 2.96 -17.04
C VAL A 97 -0.80 3.00 -15.88
N TYR A 98 -1.48 1.89 -15.60
CA TYR A 98 -2.36 1.79 -14.43
C TYR A 98 -1.61 2.12 -13.13
N SER A 99 -0.46 1.49 -12.89
CA SER A 99 0.35 1.73 -11.69
C SER A 99 0.82 3.18 -11.58
N ALA A 100 1.25 3.77 -12.71
CA ALA A 100 1.66 5.18 -12.76
C ALA A 100 0.50 6.14 -12.43
N LEU A 101 -0.69 5.89 -12.98
CA LEU A 101 -1.88 6.71 -12.71
C LEU A 101 -2.32 6.61 -11.25
N VAL A 102 -2.40 5.40 -10.70
CA VAL A 102 -2.81 5.19 -9.30
C VAL A 102 -1.76 5.74 -8.34
N GLY A 103 -0.46 5.57 -8.64
CA GLY A 103 0.64 6.13 -7.86
C GLY A 103 0.59 7.66 -7.80
N GLY A 104 0.44 8.31 -8.96
CA GLY A 104 0.29 9.77 -9.05
C GLY A 104 -0.95 10.28 -8.30
N LEU A 105 -2.10 9.64 -8.50
CA LEU A 105 -3.35 9.99 -7.79
C LEU A 105 -3.23 9.77 -6.28
N GLY A 106 -2.54 8.72 -5.84
CA GLY A 106 -2.28 8.43 -4.43
C GLY A 106 -1.49 9.54 -3.75
N THR A 107 -0.44 10.04 -4.40
CA THR A 107 0.37 11.18 -3.90
C THR A 107 -0.47 12.46 -3.79
N VAL A 108 -1.26 12.78 -4.81
CA VAL A 108 -2.18 13.94 -4.78
C VAL A 108 -3.21 13.82 -3.66
N LEU A 109 -3.76 12.63 -3.48
CA LEU A 109 -4.76 12.35 -2.45
C LEU A 109 -4.16 12.48 -1.05
N ALA A 110 -2.97 11.93 -0.82
CA ALA A 110 -2.24 12.08 0.43
C ALA A 110 -1.93 13.56 0.73
N TRP A 111 -1.46 14.33 -0.26
CA TRP A 111 -1.28 15.77 -0.12
C TRP A 111 -2.57 16.49 0.32
N ARG A 112 -3.72 16.17 -0.28
CA ARG A 112 -5.01 16.76 0.08
C ARG A 112 -5.42 16.40 1.51
N ILE A 113 -5.20 15.16 1.94
CA ILE A 113 -5.47 14.70 3.31
C ILE A 113 -4.60 15.48 4.30
N VAL A 114 -3.30 15.60 4.01
CA VAL A 114 -2.33 16.38 4.81
C VAL A 114 -2.75 17.85 4.89
N LEU A 115 -3.08 18.46 3.76
CA LEU A 115 -3.54 19.86 3.71
C LEU A 115 -4.78 20.08 4.56
N ASN A 116 -5.77 19.18 4.49
CA ASN A 116 -7.00 19.29 5.30
C ASN A 116 -6.71 19.13 6.80
N THR A 117 -5.74 18.28 7.16
CA THR A 117 -5.29 18.12 8.55
C THR A 117 -4.65 19.39 9.10
N LEU A 118 -3.84 20.08 8.29
CA LEU A 118 -3.06 21.25 8.70
C LEU A 118 -3.82 22.56 8.65
N ARG A 119 -4.82 22.73 7.76
CA ARG A 119 -5.53 24.01 7.50
C ARG A 119 -6.06 24.71 8.75
N ALA A 120 -6.61 23.95 9.70
CA ALA A 120 -7.15 24.51 10.94
C ALA A 120 -6.08 24.85 11.98
N ARG A 121 -4.84 24.46 11.77
CA ARG A 121 -3.78 24.46 12.78
C ARG A 121 -2.52 25.25 12.40
N LEU A 122 -2.31 25.55 11.13
CA LEU A 122 -1.11 26.23 10.60
C LEU A 122 -1.48 27.35 9.64
N VAL A 123 -0.84 28.53 9.79
CA VAL A 123 -1.03 29.70 8.90
C VAL A 123 -0.55 29.36 7.48
N HIS A 124 0.61 28.73 7.34
CA HIS A 124 1.18 28.33 6.05
C HIS A 124 0.90 26.85 5.72
N SER A 125 -0.28 26.36 6.07
CA SER A 125 -0.70 24.96 5.92
C SER A 125 -0.51 24.42 4.50
N TRP A 126 -0.73 25.25 3.48
CA TRP A 126 -0.58 24.84 2.08
C TRP A 126 0.88 24.47 1.73
N ALA A 127 1.83 25.34 2.08
CA ALA A 127 3.24 25.11 1.80
C ALA A 127 3.78 23.92 2.61
N VAL A 128 3.43 23.84 3.90
CA VAL A 128 3.85 22.72 4.76
C VAL A 128 3.27 21.40 4.28
N ALA A 129 2.02 21.39 3.81
CA ALA A 129 1.40 20.18 3.25
C ALA A 129 2.09 19.73 1.95
N LEU A 130 2.49 20.67 1.09
CA LEU A 130 3.22 20.38 -0.14
C LEU A 130 4.62 19.82 0.18
N ILE A 131 5.32 20.44 1.14
CA ILE A 131 6.63 19.98 1.61
C ILE A 131 6.52 18.55 2.15
N LEU A 132 5.57 18.25 3.03
CA LEU A 132 5.38 16.91 3.60
C LEU A 132 4.97 15.86 2.56
N ALA A 133 4.28 16.25 1.49
CA ALA A 133 3.88 15.33 0.44
C ALA A 133 4.98 15.10 -0.62
N ALA A 134 5.95 15.99 -0.73
CA ALA A 134 7.03 15.89 -1.73
C ALA A 134 7.79 14.54 -1.69
N PRO A 135 8.15 13.97 -0.52
CA PRO A 135 8.79 12.65 -0.46
C PRO A 135 7.96 11.52 -1.07
N LEU A 136 6.63 11.67 -1.14
CA LEU A 136 5.76 10.66 -1.72
C LEU A 136 5.93 10.51 -3.25
N THR A 137 6.69 11.38 -3.89
CA THR A 137 7.10 11.18 -5.29
C THR A 137 7.99 9.96 -5.44
N VAL A 138 8.81 9.65 -4.42
CA VAL A 138 9.73 8.50 -4.37
C VAL A 138 9.34 7.45 -3.33
N LEU A 139 8.48 7.79 -2.35
CA LEU A 139 7.93 6.89 -1.33
C LEU A 139 6.41 6.75 -1.46
N GLY A 140 5.85 6.98 -2.63
CA GLY A 140 4.41 6.83 -2.90
C GLY A 140 3.98 5.38 -2.97
N ALA A 141 2.67 5.17 -3.08
CA ALA A 141 2.07 3.83 -3.08
C ALA A 141 2.67 2.89 -4.15
N TYR A 142 2.99 3.43 -5.31
CA TYR A 142 3.58 2.69 -6.44
C TYR A 142 5.03 3.09 -6.75
N SER A 143 5.61 4.04 -6.01
CA SER A 143 6.98 4.50 -6.28
C SER A 143 8.05 3.49 -5.89
N ILE A 144 7.72 2.52 -5.03
CA ILE A 144 8.66 1.49 -4.58
C ILE A 144 8.41 0.17 -5.31
N LEU A 145 7.17 -0.16 -5.60
CA LEU A 145 6.76 -1.35 -6.34
C LEU A 145 5.97 -0.91 -7.58
N PRO A 146 6.65 -0.76 -8.74
CA PRO A 146 6.10 -0.02 -9.87
C PRO A 146 5.16 -0.83 -10.78
N PHE A 147 4.73 -2.02 -10.39
CA PHE A 147 3.78 -2.86 -11.12
C PHE A 147 2.49 -3.08 -10.32
N PRO A 148 1.39 -3.57 -10.93
CA PRO A 148 0.14 -3.79 -10.22
C PRO A 148 0.31 -4.68 -9.00
N SER A 149 0.00 -4.14 -7.83
CA SER A 149 0.13 -4.81 -6.55
C SER A 149 -1.09 -4.56 -5.68
N TYR A 150 -1.57 -5.61 -5.04
CA TYR A 150 -2.70 -5.54 -4.12
C TYR A 150 -2.39 -4.74 -2.85
N ASP A 151 -1.13 -4.60 -2.45
CA ASP A 151 -0.70 -3.73 -1.35
C ASP A 151 -0.86 -2.26 -1.71
N CYS A 152 -0.39 -1.88 -2.89
CA CYS A 152 -0.46 -0.52 -3.41
C CYS A 152 -1.91 -0.07 -3.60
N ASP A 153 -2.74 -0.93 -4.20
CA ASP A 153 -4.17 -0.68 -4.41
C ASP A 153 -4.92 -0.57 -3.07
N CYS A 154 -4.57 -1.42 -2.09
CA CYS A 154 -5.14 -1.35 -0.74
C CYS A 154 -4.80 -0.01 -0.08
N ALA A 155 -3.54 0.40 -0.08
CA ALA A 155 -3.10 1.68 0.47
C ALA A 155 -3.80 2.88 -0.22
N PHE A 156 -3.90 2.84 -1.55
CA PHE A 156 -4.65 3.85 -2.31
C PHE A 156 -6.13 3.90 -1.91
N SER A 157 -6.80 2.75 -1.81
CA SER A 157 -8.21 2.68 -1.43
C SER A 157 -8.46 3.18 0.00
N ILE A 158 -7.52 2.96 0.92
CA ILE A 158 -7.55 3.54 2.28
C ILE A 158 -7.45 5.08 2.23
N LEU A 159 -6.55 5.63 1.41
CA LEU A 159 -6.47 7.09 1.23
C LEU A 159 -7.77 7.66 0.68
N VAL A 160 -8.42 6.99 -0.27
CA VAL A 160 -9.76 7.38 -0.78
C VAL A 160 -10.77 7.41 0.36
N ALA A 161 -10.84 6.35 1.16
CA ALA A 161 -11.75 6.26 2.30
C ALA A 161 -11.50 7.37 3.34
N ILE A 162 -10.24 7.62 3.72
CA ILE A 162 -9.86 8.70 4.65
C ILE A 162 -10.25 10.08 4.07
N SER A 163 -10.01 10.31 2.78
CA SER A 163 -10.40 11.57 2.12
C SER A 163 -11.91 11.79 2.16
N LEU A 164 -12.71 10.75 1.94
CA LEU A 164 -14.17 10.83 2.03
C LEU A 164 -14.63 11.08 3.47
N LEU A 165 -14.02 10.45 4.46
CA LEU A 165 -14.30 10.70 5.87
C LEU A 165 -13.96 12.14 6.29
N GLN A 166 -12.85 12.70 5.81
CA GLN A 166 -12.48 14.10 6.10
C GLN A 166 -13.46 15.12 5.52
N ARG A 167 -14.15 14.79 4.43
CA ARG A 167 -15.14 15.65 3.77
C ARG A 167 -16.52 15.62 4.42
N LEU A 168 -16.74 14.73 5.38
CA LEU A 168 -18.01 14.70 6.11
C LEU A 168 -18.23 16.03 6.86
N PRO A 169 -19.41 16.69 6.71
CA PRO A 169 -19.72 17.96 7.35
C PRO A 169 -19.57 17.82 8.87
N GLN A 170 -18.90 18.79 9.51
CA GLN A 170 -18.72 18.77 10.97
C GLN A 170 -19.81 19.55 11.70
N ASP A 171 -20.44 20.52 11.03
CA ASP A 171 -21.43 21.40 11.64
C ASP A 171 -22.84 20.79 11.58
N SER A 172 -23.44 20.66 12.75
CA SER A 172 -24.83 20.20 12.94
C SER A 172 -25.90 21.23 12.53
N THR A 173 -25.48 22.47 12.22
CA THR A 173 -26.40 23.62 12.00
C THR A 173 -26.91 23.75 10.56
N SER A 174 -26.32 23.06 9.59
CA SER A 174 -26.84 23.09 8.24
C SER A 174 -28.12 22.23 8.16
N ARG A 175 -29.29 22.86 8.04
CA ARG A 175 -30.54 22.19 7.62
C ARG A 175 -30.33 21.58 6.25
N LEU A 176 -29.84 20.34 6.25
CA LEU A 176 -29.49 19.59 5.06
C LEU A 176 -30.78 19.17 4.31
N ARG A 177 -30.90 19.54 3.06
CA ARG A 177 -31.90 18.97 2.14
C ARG A 177 -31.75 17.45 2.14
N TRP A 178 -32.78 16.74 2.56
CA TRP A 178 -32.82 15.35 3.02
C TRP A 178 -32.13 14.32 2.08
N ASN A 179 -32.21 14.48 0.77
CA ASN A 179 -31.73 13.43 -0.17
C ASN A 179 -30.23 13.47 -0.50
N ARG A 180 -29.59 14.65 -0.60
CA ARG A 180 -28.15 14.73 -0.95
C ARG A 180 -27.22 14.60 0.26
N SER A 181 -27.73 14.76 1.46
CA SER A 181 -26.94 14.78 2.69
C SER A 181 -26.58 13.40 3.23
N LEU A 182 -27.36 12.37 2.90
CA LEU A 182 -27.13 11.00 3.35
C LEU A 182 -26.29 10.20 2.35
N LEU A 183 -26.31 10.52 1.06
CA LEU A 183 -25.53 9.81 0.05
C LEU A 183 -24.02 9.86 0.31
N HIS A 184 -23.50 11.01 0.77
CA HIS A 184 -22.07 11.14 1.03
C HIS A 184 -21.58 10.27 2.22
N PRO A 185 -22.23 10.26 3.41
CA PRO A 185 -21.89 9.32 4.48
C PRO A 185 -22.05 7.85 4.06
N ILE A 186 -23.08 7.49 3.30
CA ILE A 186 -23.26 6.12 2.79
C ILE A 186 -22.11 5.75 1.85
N ALA A 187 -21.76 6.61 0.88
CA ALA A 187 -20.65 6.37 -0.02
C ALA A 187 -19.30 6.29 0.73
N ALA A 188 -19.08 7.15 1.73
CA ALA A 188 -17.89 7.06 2.59
C ALA A 188 -17.85 5.75 3.36
N GLY A 189 -19.01 5.30 3.89
CA GLY A 189 -19.14 4.01 4.54
C GLY A 189 -18.83 2.84 3.61
N ALA A 190 -19.40 2.84 2.41
CA ALA A 190 -19.13 1.81 1.40
C ALA A 190 -17.63 1.76 1.04
N ALA A 191 -16.98 2.92 0.94
CA ALA A 191 -15.54 2.99 0.67
C ALA A 191 -14.68 2.37 1.77
N LEU A 192 -15.15 2.31 3.03
CA LEU A 192 -14.43 1.62 4.11
C LEU A 192 -14.30 0.11 3.90
N ALA A 193 -15.24 -0.51 3.19
CA ALA A 193 -15.22 -1.95 2.93
C ALA A 193 -14.27 -2.34 1.79
N ILE A 194 -13.95 -1.43 0.87
CA ILE A 194 -13.18 -1.72 -0.34
C ILE A 194 -11.77 -2.27 -0.04
N PRO A 195 -10.97 -1.71 0.90
CA PRO A 195 -9.61 -2.18 1.18
C PRO A 195 -9.54 -3.67 1.55
N LEU A 196 -10.57 -4.21 2.20
CA LEU A 196 -10.65 -5.64 2.54
C LEU A 196 -10.53 -6.55 1.32
N PHE A 197 -11.08 -6.12 0.17
CA PHE A 197 -11.09 -6.88 -1.07
C PHE A 197 -9.85 -6.64 -1.95
N PHE A 198 -8.96 -5.73 -1.56
CA PHE A 198 -7.62 -5.61 -2.13
C PHE A 198 -6.59 -6.44 -1.35
N LYS A 199 -6.55 -6.30 -0.02
CA LYS A 199 -5.64 -7.07 0.85
C LYS A 199 -6.25 -7.27 2.24
N GLN A 200 -6.44 -8.53 2.64
CA GLN A 200 -7.18 -8.88 3.86
C GLN A 200 -6.46 -8.39 5.13
N ASN A 201 -5.16 -8.64 5.25
CA ASN A 201 -4.39 -8.31 6.44
C ASN A 201 -4.24 -6.80 6.69
N ILE A 202 -4.34 -5.95 5.67
CA ILE A 202 -4.34 -4.49 5.80
C ILE A 202 -5.78 -3.96 5.91
N GLY A 203 -6.66 -4.44 5.02
CA GLY A 203 -8.03 -3.95 4.92
C GLY A 203 -8.92 -4.32 6.09
N LEU A 204 -8.73 -5.50 6.71
CA LEU A 204 -9.54 -5.93 7.85
C LEU A 204 -9.28 -5.09 9.12
N PRO A 205 -8.04 -4.89 9.59
CA PRO A 205 -7.77 -3.99 10.72
C PRO A 205 -8.24 -2.56 10.46
N PHE A 206 -8.04 -2.04 9.23
CA PHE A 206 -8.55 -0.75 8.82
C PHE A 206 -10.08 -0.67 8.99
N LEU A 207 -10.80 -1.63 8.43
CA LEU A 207 -12.27 -1.68 8.47
C LEU A 207 -12.78 -1.79 9.92
N LEU A 208 -12.19 -2.71 10.71
CA LEU A 208 -12.58 -2.91 12.10
C LEU A 208 -12.37 -1.65 12.95
N ALA A 209 -11.22 -0.98 12.81
CA ALA A 209 -10.94 0.27 13.51
C ALA A 209 -11.91 1.39 13.09
N ALA A 210 -12.22 1.50 11.80
CA ALA A 210 -13.16 2.49 11.29
C ALA A 210 -14.59 2.23 11.77
N LEU A 211 -15.05 0.98 11.74
CA LEU A 211 -16.39 0.61 12.22
C LEU A 211 -16.51 0.78 13.74
N ALA A 212 -15.53 0.32 14.51
CA ALA A 212 -15.52 0.47 15.98
C ALA A 212 -15.49 1.95 16.37
N GLY A 213 -14.63 2.75 15.74
CA GLY A 213 -14.57 4.20 15.96
C GLY A 213 -15.89 4.90 15.62
N THR A 214 -16.51 4.54 14.50
CA THR A 214 -17.80 5.10 14.08
C THR A 214 -18.94 4.68 15.03
N ALA A 215 -18.95 3.41 15.48
CA ALA A 215 -19.91 2.92 16.43
C ALA A 215 -19.78 3.62 17.80
N LEU A 216 -18.56 3.88 18.27
CA LEU A 216 -18.29 4.67 19.47
C LEU A 216 -18.82 6.11 19.33
N LEU A 217 -18.61 6.76 18.20
CA LEU A 217 -19.14 8.11 17.92
C LEU A 217 -20.66 8.10 17.87
N LEU A 218 -21.27 7.09 17.26
CA LEU A 218 -22.73 6.91 17.25
C LEU A 218 -23.26 6.76 18.67
N ALA A 219 -22.70 5.84 19.46
CA ALA A 219 -23.10 5.62 20.85
C ALA A 219 -22.96 6.90 21.69
N ALA A 220 -21.82 7.59 21.59
CA ALA A 220 -21.60 8.86 22.29
C ALA A 220 -22.59 9.95 21.86
N SER A 221 -22.98 10.00 20.57
CA SER A 221 -23.98 10.95 20.08
C SER A 221 -25.39 10.61 20.59
N LEU A 222 -25.73 9.33 20.71
CA LEU A 222 -27.02 8.88 21.26
C LEU A 222 -27.15 9.14 22.76
N LEU A 223 -26.07 8.96 23.52
CA LEU A 223 -26.06 9.19 24.97
C LEU A 223 -26.14 10.69 25.34
N ARG A 224 -25.74 11.60 24.44
CA ARG A 224 -25.75 13.06 24.66
C ARG A 224 -27.08 13.73 24.29
N ILE A 225 -28.10 13.01 23.85
CA ILE A 225 -29.35 13.57 23.33
C ILE A 225 -30.28 14.05 24.44
N PRO A 226 -30.49 15.37 24.61
CA PRO A 226 -31.80 15.90 24.99
C PRO A 226 -32.73 15.89 23.77
N ARG A 227 -33.99 15.53 23.94
CA ARG A 227 -34.97 15.16 22.90
C ARG A 227 -35.17 16.14 21.72
N HIS A 228 -34.55 17.34 21.69
CA HIS A 228 -34.68 18.35 20.62
C HIS A 228 -33.35 18.97 20.16
N SER A 229 -32.23 18.24 20.25
CA SER A 229 -30.88 18.74 19.99
C SER A 229 -30.35 18.38 18.59
N PRO A 230 -29.39 19.17 18.01
CA PRO A 230 -28.63 18.87 16.81
C PRO A 230 -27.86 17.53 16.85
N ALA A 231 -27.71 16.89 18.02
CA ALA A 231 -27.17 15.54 18.19
C ALA A 231 -27.86 14.46 17.33
N SER A 232 -29.15 14.66 16.98
CA SER A 232 -29.86 13.76 16.06
C SER A 232 -29.30 13.76 14.64
N SER A 233 -28.61 14.80 14.21
CA SER A 233 -27.97 14.90 12.89
C SER A 233 -26.64 14.16 12.85
N GLU A 234 -25.88 14.15 13.96
CA GLU A 234 -24.63 13.40 14.09
C GLU A 234 -24.90 11.90 14.15
N ALA A 235 -25.87 11.47 14.97
CA ALA A 235 -26.27 10.08 15.05
C ALA A 235 -26.72 9.54 13.68
N ARG A 236 -27.53 10.30 12.92
CA ARG A 236 -27.92 9.91 11.56
C ARG A 236 -26.72 9.80 10.62
N ARG A 237 -25.76 10.70 10.69
CA ARG A 237 -24.55 10.66 9.87
C ARG A 237 -23.72 9.41 10.15
N PHE A 238 -23.45 9.09 11.42
CA PHE A 238 -22.69 7.91 11.79
C PHE A 238 -23.47 6.61 11.51
N GLY A 239 -24.80 6.61 11.73
CA GLY A 239 -25.66 5.52 11.32
C GLY A 239 -25.65 5.28 9.82
N SER A 240 -25.70 6.34 9.00
CA SER A 240 -25.62 6.23 7.53
C SER A 240 -24.25 5.72 7.05
N LEU A 241 -23.16 6.09 7.73
CA LEU A 241 -21.81 5.60 7.43
C LEU A 241 -21.72 4.09 7.72
N LEU A 242 -22.19 3.64 8.89
CA LEU A 242 -22.26 2.20 9.22
C LEU A 242 -23.15 1.45 8.22
N ALA A 243 -24.34 1.99 7.91
CA ALA A 243 -25.25 1.39 6.94
C ALA A 243 -24.58 1.24 5.55
N GLY A 244 -23.83 2.24 5.11
CA GLY A 244 -23.08 2.19 3.85
C GLY A 244 -22.02 1.08 3.85
N ALA A 245 -21.27 0.92 4.93
CA ALA A 245 -20.27 -0.14 5.08
C ALA A 245 -20.92 -1.52 5.09
N PHE A 246 -21.98 -1.71 5.88
CA PHE A 246 -22.71 -2.98 5.93
C PHE A 246 -23.37 -3.33 4.58
N THR A 247 -23.96 -2.36 3.90
CA THR A 247 -24.57 -2.59 2.58
C THR A 247 -23.51 -3.03 1.56
N ALA A 248 -22.32 -2.40 1.59
CA ALA A 248 -21.22 -2.78 0.69
C ALA A 248 -20.71 -4.20 1.00
N LEU A 249 -20.54 -4.55 2.29
CA LEU A 249 -20.14 -5.89 2.71
C LEU A 249 -21.17 -6.95 2.33
N LEU A 250 -22.46 -6.68 2.57
CA LEU A 250 -23.55 -7.57 2.18
C LEU A 250 -23.62 -7.75 0.67
N GLY A 251 -23.50 -6.66 -0.09
CA GLY A 251 -23.48 -6.70 -1.56
C GLY A 251 -22.28 -7.51 -2.09
N ALA A 252 -21.09 -7.28 -1.55
CA ALA A 252 -19.92 -8.06 -1.91
C ALA A 252 -20.07 -9.54 -1.53
N GLY A 253 -20.57 -9.83 -0.32
CA GLY A 253 -20.85 -11.19 0.14
C GLY A 253 -21.87 -11.90 -0.76
N LEU A 254 -22.92 -11.20 -1.19
CA LEU A 254 -23.90 -11.75 -2.13
C LEU A 254 -23.27 -12.06 -3.50
N VAL A 255 -22.48 -11.15 -4.05
CA VAL A 255 -21.76 -11.38 -5.32
C VAL A 255 -20.82 -12.59 -5.19
N ILE A 256 -20.03 -12.69 -4.13
CA ILE A 256 -19.16 -13.82 -3.86
C ILE A 256 -19.96 -15.12 -3.73
N HIS A 257 -21.07 -15.09 -3.00
CA HIS A 257 -21.95 -16.26 -2.82
C HIS A 257 -22.46 -16.79 -4.15
N LEU A 258 -22.97 -15.89 -5.01
CA LEU A 258 -23.58 -16.25 -6.28
C LEU A 258 -22.56 -16.66 -7.34
N THR A 259 -21.30 -16.21 -7.25
CA THR A 259 -20.27 -16.48 -8.28
C THR A 259 -19.39 -17.67 -7.92
N VAL A 260 -18.79 -17.66 -6.74
CA VAL A 260 -17.76 -18.63 -6.33
C VAL A 260 -18.12 -19.43 -5.07
N GLY A 261 -19.14 -18.99 -4.32
CA GLY A 261 -19.54 -19.55 -3.03
C GLY A 261 -18.75 -18.98 -1.87
N LEU A 262 -19.46 -18.56 -0.80
CA LEU A 262 -18.81 -18.01 0.40
C LEU A 262 -17.87 -19.02 1.08
N GLY A 263 -18.21 -20.33 1.06
CA GLY A 263 -17.36 -21.36 1.64
C GLY A 263 -16.00 -21.46 0.95
N ASN A 264 -15.98 -21.46 -0.38
CA ASN A 264 -14.73 -21.48 -1.16
C ASN A 264 -13.90 -20.21 -0.93
N TYR A 265 -14.57 -19.03 -0.96
CA TYR A 265 -13.88 -17.76 -0.69
C TYR A 265 -13.22 -17.77 0.69
N PHE A 266 -13.98 -18.16 1.75
CA PHE A 266 -13.48 -18.20 3.11
C PHE A 266 -12.36 -19.24 3.28
N HIS A 267 -12.51 -20.41 2.67
CA HIS A 267 -11.48 -21.46 2.70
C HIS A 267 -10.13 -20.93 2.16
N TRP A 268 -10.13 -20.35 0.97
CA TRP A 268 -8.89 -19.94 0.33
C TRP A 268 -8.30 -18.65 0.93
N THR A 269 -9.13 -17.65 1.21
CA THR A 269 -8.64 -16.33 1.64
C THR A 269 -8.34 -16.25 3.13
N ILE A 270 -8.97 -17.09 3.96
CA ILE A 270 -8.80 -17.06 5.41
C ILE A 270 -8.15 -18.33 5.93
N GLN A 271 -8.78 -19.50 5.73
CA GLN A 271 -8.29 -20.75 6.34
C GLN A 271 -6.96 -21.17 5.77
N PHE A 272 -6.82 -21.24 4.45
CA PHE A 272 -5.58 -21.60 3.77
C PHE A 272 -4.47 -20.56 4.04
N ALA A 273 -4.81 -19.27 3.92
CA ALA A 273 -3.86 -18.19 4.20
C ALA A 273 -3.38 -18.21 5.66
N ALA A 274 -4.30 -18.45 6.62
CA ALA A 274 -3.96 -18.51 8.04
C ALA A 274 -3.01 -19.67 8.36
N GLN A 275 -3.16 -20.82 7.72
CA GLN A 275 -2.31 -21.99 7.96
C GLN A 275 -0.89 -21.82 7.45
N ARG A 276 -0.68 -21.00 6.42
CA ARG A 276 0.59 -20.94 5.68
C ARG A 276 1.29 -19.57 5.70
N ARG A 277 0.57 -18.48 5.97
CA ARG A 277 1.05 -17.12 5.76
C ARG A 277 1.01 -16.19 6.96
N LEU A 278 0.40 -16.55 8.07
CA LEU A 278 0.35 -15.64 9.22
C LEU A 278 1.69 -15.67 9.96
N PRO A 279 2.47 -14.57 9.93
CA PRO A 279 3.49 -14.38 10.94
C PRO A 279 2.79 -14.37 12.30
N GLY A 280 3.43 -14.93 13.33
CA GLY A 280 2.90 -14.86 14.68
C GLY A 280 2.70 -13.40 15.11
N PHE A 281 1.76 -13.15 15.99
CA PHE A 281 1.53 -11.80 16.55
C PHE A 281 2.80 -11.20 17.17
N GLN A 282 3.68 -12.03 17.69
CA GLN A 282 4.99 -11.64 18.20
C GLN A 282 5.90 -11.06 17.12
N THR A 283 5.87 -11.59 15.90
CA THR A 283 6.65 -11.07 14.77
C THR A 283 6.19 -9.66 14.38
N MET A 284 4.87 -9.42 14.39
CA MET A 284 4.32 -8.08 14.16
C MET A 284 4.79 -7.08 15.22
N LEU A 285 4.84 -7.50 16.49
CA LEU A 285 5.30 -6.66 17.59
C LEU A 285 6.84 -6.51 17.61
N GLY A 286 7.57 -7.37 16.93
CA GLY A 286 9.02 -7.35 16.84
C GLY A 286 9.59 -6.02 16.31
N ILE A 287 8.82 -5.28 15.51
CA ILE A 287 9.20 -3.94 15.04
C ILE A 287 9.49 -2.97 16.20
N TYR A 288 8.85 -3.16 17.37
CA TYR A 288 9.06 -2.32 18.55
C TYR A 288 10.30 -2.68 19.37
N ALA A 289 11.00 -3.75 18.98
CA ALA A 289 12.30 -4.11 19.56
C ALA A 289 13.47 -3.32 18.94
N GLU A 290 13.20 -2.35 18.07
CA GLU A 290 14.20 -1.48 17.44
C GLU A 290 15.07 -0.78 18.49
N PRO A 291 16.40 -1.05 18.55
CA PRO A 291 17.27 -0.53 19.60
C PRO A 291 17.37 1.00 19.60
N SER A 292 17.23 1.63 18.45
CA SER A 292 17.31 3.10 18.32
C SER A 292 16.23 3.83 19.10
N LEU A 293 15.10 3.17 19.41
CA LEU A 293 14.04 3.75 20.25
C LEU A 293 14.53 4.14 21.65
N LEU A 294 15.56 3.44 22.19
CA LEU A 294 16.11 3.72 23.53
C LEU A 294 16.66 5.14 23.66
N TRP A 295 17.14 5.74 22.58
CA TRP A 295 17.62 7.12 22.61
C TRP A 295 16.74 8.09 21.82
N TRP A 296 16.01 7.63 20.79
CA TRP A 296 15.09 8.47 20.04
C TRP A 296 13.93 9.01 20.89
N ILE A 297 13.32 8.15 21.73
CA ILE A 297 12.22 8.56 22.61
C ILE A 297 12.68 9.59 23.64
N PRO A 298 13.80 9.43 24.37
CA PRO A 298 14.38 10.47 25.21
C PRO A 298 14.65 11.79 24.47
N CYS A 299 15.26 11.74 23.28
CA CYS A 299 15.52 12.94 22.48
C CYS A 299 14.22 13.72 22.16
N ILE A 300 13.20 13.02 21.66
CA ILE A 300 11.91 13.65 21.36
C ILE A 300 11.24 14.20 22.63
N SER A 301 11.28 13.42 23.72
CA SER A 301 10.69 13.84 24.98
C SER A 301 11.36 15.11 25.52
N LEU A 302 12.69 15.17 25.49
CA LEU A 302 13.44 16.36 25.89
C LEU A 302 13.16 17.54 24.97
N GLY A 303 13.11 17.32 23.65
CA GLY A 303 12.71 18.33 22.68
C GLY A 303 11.33 18.93 22.99
N LEU A 304 10.34 18.09 23.31
CA LEU A 304 8.99 18.53 23.70
C LEU A 304 8.98 19.28 25.05
N VAL A 305 9.85 18.90 26.01
CA VAL A 305 10.00 19.62 27.28
C VAL A 305 10.57 21.02 27.06
N LEU A 306 11.59 21.17 26.21
CA LEU A 306 12.17 22.47 25.86
C LEU A 306 11.18 23.41 25.19
N LEU A 307 10.13 22.88 24.55
CA LEU A 307 9.05 23.66 23.94
C LEU A 307 7.97 24.09 24.95
N ARG A 308 8.13 23.83 26.24
CA ARG A 308 7.16 24.18 27.28
C ARG A 308 7.63 25.33 28.16
N GLY A 309 6.66 26.07 28.69
CA GLY A 309 6.90 27.13 29.67
C GLY A 309 7.77 28.27 29.15
N ARG A 310 8.63 28.80 30.01
CA ARG A 310 9.51 29.95 29.69
C ARG A 310 10.61 29.60 28.69
N LEU A 311 11.06 28.35 28.66
CA LEU A 311 12.09 27.88 27.71
C LEU A 311 11.63 28.03 26.25
N ALA A 312 10.36 27.86 25.99
CA ALA A 312 9.78 28.02 24.67
C ALA A 312 9.96 29.40 24.02
N CYS A 313 10.27 30.43 24.83
CA CYS A 313 10.53 31.80 24.37
C CYS A 313 12.00 32.05 24.02
N ILE A 314 12.91 31.11 24.37
CA ILE A 314 14.35 31.26 24.17
C ILE A 314 14.72 30.66 22.81
N PHE A 315 15.36 31.43 21.93
CA PHE A 315 15.76 30.97 20.59
C PHE A 315 16.62 29.70 20.62
N TRP A 316 17.65 29.66 21.46
CA TRP A 316 18.57 28.52 21.57
C TRP A 316 17.88 27.25 22.09
N ALA A 317 16.93 27.39 23.03
CA ALA A 317 16.13 26.26 23.48
C ALA A 317 15.23 25.71 22.38
N ARG A 318 14.65 26.59 21.54
CA ARG A 318 13.88 26.16 20.36
C ARG A 318 14.76 25.50 19.31
N LEU A 319 15.96 26.02 19.08
CA LEU A 319 16.92 25.40 18.14
C LEU A 319 17.35 24.01 18.61
N ALA A 320 17.68 23.89 19.91
CA ALA A 320 17.99 22.60 20.53
C ALA A 320 16.81 21.63 20.46
N ALA A 321 15.60 22.11 20.73
CA ALA A 321 14.38 21.30 20.57
C ALA A 321 14.18 20.82 19.13
N LEU A 322 14.40 21.68 18.13
CA LEU A 322 14.33 21.29 16.72
C LEU A 322 15.37 20.21 16.39
N GLY A 323 16.62 20.37 16.84
CA GLY A 323 17.68 19.37 16.65
C GLY A 323 17.34 18.01 17.28
N LEU A 324 16.81 18.01 18.51
CA LEU A 324 16.39 16.79 19.22
C LEU A 324 15.21 16.10 18.54
N LEU A 325 14.22 16.87 18.07
CA LEU A 325 13.06 16.31 17.34
C LEU A 325 13.44 15.79 15.96
N ALA A 326 14.45 16.37 15.32
CA ALA A 326 14.94 15.94 14.01
C ALA A 326 15.98 14.79 14.11
N ALA A 327 16.58 14.57 15.27
CA ALA A 327 17.68 13.62 15.46
C ALA A 327 17.41 12.21 14.92
N PRO A 328 16.24 11.56 15.15
CA PRO A 328 15.96 10.25 14.60
C PRO A 328 16.03 10.21 13.07
N PHE A 329 15.49 11.22 12.40
CA PHE A 329 15.45 11.31 10.95
C PHE A 329 16.81 11.59 10.33
N LEU A 330 17.59 12.48 10.96
CA LEU A 330 18.96 12.76 10.55
C LEU A 330 19.86 11.54 10.76
N TRP A 331 19.65 10.80 11.84
CA TRP A 331 20.34 9.52 12.07
C TRP A 331 20.01 8.49 10.99
N THR A 332 18.73 8.33 10.66
CA THR A 332 18.31 7.44 9.57
C THR A 332 18.98 7.82 8.25
N LEU A 333 19.07 9.13 7.94
CA LEU A 333 19.80 9.59 6.76
C LEU A 333 21.28 9.17 6.80
N VAL A 334 21.93 9.33 7.93
CA VAL A 334 23.34 8.92 8.10
C VAL A 334 23.49 7.40 7.96
N ALA A 335 22.63 6.63 8.62
CA ALA A 335 22.62 5.17 8.54
C ALA A 335 22.44 4.69 7.09
N LEU A 336 21.49 5.30 6.36
CA LEU A 336 21.20 4.96 4.98
C LEU A 336 22.33 5.35 4.00
N LEU A 337 23.03 6.46 4.28
CA LEU A 337 24.21 6.86 3.50
C LEU A 337 25.42 5.96 3.75
N LEU A 338 25.49 5.31 4.91
CA LEU A 338 26.54 4.36 5.29
C LEU A 338 26.15 2.91 4.98
N ALA A 339 24.94 2.66 4.56
CA ALA A 339 24.45 1.33 4.20
C ALA A 339 25.13 0.82 2.92
N ASP A 340 25.59 -0.42 2.95
CA ASP A 340 26.33 -1.02 1.84
C ASP A 340 25.39 -1.51 0.73
N ASP A 341 24.19 -1.94 1.08
CA ASP A 341 23.24 -2.51 0.12
C ASP A 341 21.79 -1.98 0.26
N ALA A 342 20.89 -2.48 -0.58
CA ALA A 342 19.49 -2.06 -0.63
C ALA A 342 18.69 -2.57 0.57
N ASP A 343 19.02 -3.73 1.12
CA ASP A 343 18.33 -4.33 2.25
C ASP A 343 18.64 -3.53 3.52
N ASP A 344 19.90 -3.17 3.75
CA ASP A 344 20.32 -2.27 4.85
C ASP A 344 19.66 -0.89 4.73
N ARG A 345 19.50 -0.35 3.51
CA ARG A 345 18.75 0.90 3.27
C ARG A 345 17.27 0.75 3.59
N ALA A 346 16.68 -0.39 3.23
CA ALA A 346 15.30 -0.69 3.57
C ALA A 346 15.11 -0.79 5.07
N ASP A 347 15.99 -1.49 5.79
CA ASP A 347 15.94 -1.64 7.24
C ASP A 347 16.11 -0.30 7.96
N SER A 348 17.00 0.56 7.46
CA SER A 348 17.16 1.92 7.98
C SER A 348 15.90 2.76 7.86
N LEU A 349 15.14 2.63 6.77
CA LEU A 349 13.84 3.28 6.60
C LEU A 349 12.76 2.66 7.50
N LEU A 350 12.76 1.34 7.65
CA LEU A 350 11.82 0.60 8.49
C LEU A 350 11.98 0.96 9.96
N ALA A 351 13.22 1.21 10.43
CA ALA A 351 13.53 1.58 11.80
C ALA A 351 12.77 2.84 12.28
N LEU A 352 12.36 3.75 11.38
CA LEU A 352 11.53 4.91 11.73
C LEU A 352 10.08 4.55 12.09
N TRP A 353 9.55 3.44 11.60
CA TRP A 353 8.12 3.13 11.73
C TRP A 353 7.67 2.96 13.18
N PRO A 354 8.34 2.17 14.04
CA PRO A 354 7.91 2.03 15.43
C PRO A 354 7.87 3.36 16.18
N LEU A 355 8.82 4.26 15.91
CA LEU A 355 8.81 5.60 16.49
C LEU A 355 7.57 6.38 16.05
N LEU A 356 7.28 6.41 14.75
CA LEU A 356 6.12 7.14 14.20
C LEU A 356 4.80 6.55 14.72
N LEU A 357 4.72 5.24 14.84
CA LEU A 357 3.53 4.55 15.35
C LEU A 357 3.31 4.84 16.85
N LEU A 358 4.36 4.78 17.68
CA LEU A 358 4.28 5.10 19.11
C LEU A 358 3.86 6.56 19.35
N LEU A 359 4.50 7.50 18.65
CA LEU A 359 4.17 8.92 18.76
C LEU A 359 2.74 9.22 18.30
N SER A 360 2.31 8.61 17.19
CA SER A 360 0.95 8.77 16.69
C SER A 360 -0.08 8.16 17.64
N GLY A 361 0.21 7.00 18.22
CA GLY A 361 -0.62 6.37 19.25
C GLY A 361 -0.78 7.24 20.47
N ALA A 362 0.34 7.76 21.00
CA ALA A 362 0.33 8.68 22.15
C ALA A 362 -0.47 9.96 21.85
N LEU A 363 -0.26 10.56 20.67
CA LEU A 363 -1.00 11.74 20.24
C LEU A 363 -2.50 11.49 20.10
N THR A 364 -2.85 10.32 19.54
CA THR A 364 -4.25 9.91 19.42
C THR A 364 -4.91 9.80 20.78
N LEU A 365 -4.26 9.17 21.75
CA LEU A 365 -4.76 9.06 23.12
C LEU A 365 -4.96 10.44 23.77
N VAL A 366 -4.03 11.38 23.58
CA VAL A 366 -4.16 12.77 24.06
C VAL A 366 -5.36 13.46 23.41
N ASN A 367 -5.56 13.28 22.10
CA ASN A 367 -6.68 13.88 21.38
C ASN A 367 -8.03 13.28 21.82
N LEU A 368 -8.11 11.98 22.05
CA LEU A 368 -9.32 11.30 22.53
C LEU A 368 -9.73 11.76 23.93
N ARG A 369 -8.77 12.04 24.83
CA ARG A 369 -9.04 12.63 26.15
C ARG A 369 -9.66 14.03 26.06
N ARG A 370 -9.39 14.79 25.00
CA ARG A 370 -9.97 16.11 24.76
C ARG A 370 -11.38 16.06 24.19
N GLY A 371 -11.78 14.96 23.63
CA GLY A 371 -13.11 14.70 23.08
C GLY A 371 -13.11 13.74 21.90
N LEU A 372 -14.16 12.94 21.81
CA LEU A 372 -14.38 12.03 20.70
C LEU A 372 -14.84 12.81 19.47
N SER A 373 -14.08 12.69 18.38
CA SER A 373 -14.43 13.25 17.08
C SER A 373 -13.92 12.37 15.95
N LEU A 374 -14.57 12.42 14.79
CA LEU A 374 -14.14 11.64 13.63
C LEU A 374 -12.70 11.95 13.23
N ARG A 375 -12.30 13.23 13.26
CA ARG A 375 -10.90 13.62 12.96
C ARG A 375 -9.91 13.08 13.97
N GLY A 376 -10.27 12.98 15.25
CA GLY A 376 -9.42 12.41 16.29
C GLY A 376 -9.26 10.87 16.14
N LEU A 377 -10.18 10.20 15.48
CA LEU A 377 -10.13 8.76 15.22
C LEU A 377 -9.35 8.39 13.94
N LEU A 378 -9.19 9.31 12.97
CA LEU A 378 -8.49 9.01 11.72
C LEU A 378 -7.06 8.48 11.90
N PRO A 379 -6.22 9.04 12.81
CA PRO A 379 -4.90 8.46 13.07
C PRO A 379 -4.97 7.02 13.59
N LEU A 380 -5.95 6.68 14.42
CA LEU A 380 -6.15 5.32 14.92
C LEU A 380 -6.47 4.34 13.78
N VAL A 381 -7.28 4.77 12.83
CA VAL A 381 -7.63 3.97 11.65
C VAL A 381 -6.40 3.74 10.75
N ALA A 382 -5.57 4.77 10.55
CA ALA A 382 -4.31 4.64 9.82
C ALA A 382 -3.32 3.71 10.56
N LEU A 383 -3.19 3.84 11.90
CA LEU A 383 -2.38 2.96 12.72
C LEU A 383 -2.81 1.50 12.58
N ALA A 384 -4.10 1.21 12.59
CA ALA A 384 -4.62 -0.14 12.43
C ALA A 384 -4.27 -0.73 11.05
N ALA A 385 -4.37 0.06 9.98
CA ALA A 385 -3.98 -0.34 8.64
C ALA A 385 -2.47 -0.66 8.55
N ILE A 386 -1.63 0.17 9.14
CA ILE A 386 -0.17 -0.01 9.14
C ILE A 386 0.21 -1.27 9.93
N HIS A 387 -0.39 -1.51 11.11
CA HIS A 387 -0.17 -2.75 11.85
C HIS A 387 -0.64 -3.97 11.06
N GLY A 388 -1.72 -3.84 10.29
CA GLY A 388 -2.14 -4.88 9.35
C GLY A 388 -1.09 -5.20 8.29
N ALA A 389 -0.36 -4.19 7.80
CA ALA A 389 0.74 -4.41 6.86
C ALA A 389 1.90 -5.19 7.51
N LEU A 390 2.17 -4.97 8.79
CA LEU A 390 3.20 -5.71 9.54
C LEU A 390 2.85 -7.20 9.76
N LEU A 391 1.61 -7.62 9.46
CA LEU A 391 1.20 -9.02 9.40
C LEU A 391 1.54 -9.68 8.05
N SER A 392 2.17 -9.00 7.12
CA SER A 392 2.70 -9.60 5.89
C SER A 392 3.89 -10.51 6.22
N GLN A 393 3.99 -11.60 5.48
CA GLN A 393 5.04 -12.61 5.67
C GLN A 393 6.45 -12.03 5.40
N GLN A 394 6.53 -11.07 4.51
CA GLN A 394 7.77 -10.38 4.14
C GLN A 394 7.55 -8.88 4.23
N LEU A 395 8.37 -8.21 5.03
CA LEU A 395 8.42 -6.76 5.16
C LEU A 395 9.39 -6.20 4.11
N TRP A 396 9.01 -6.22 2.85
CA TRP A 396 9.82 -5.69 1.76
C TRP A 396 8.97 -4.85 0.80
N GLY A 397 9.50 -4.46 -0.32
CA GLY A 397 8.95 -3.52 -1.30
C GLY A 397 7.46 -3.20 -1.26
N SER A 398 6.58 -4.21 -1.30
CA SER A 398 5.13 -4.01 -1.28
C SER A 398 4.63 -3.38 0.02
N THR A 399 5.23 -3.72 1.16
CA THR A 399 4.84 -3.19 2.46
C THR A 399 5.13 -1.70 2.57
N TYR A 400 6.15 -1.20 1.87
CA TYR A 400 6.48 0.23 1.83
C TYR A 400 5.43 1.09 1.13
N ALA A 401 4.46 0.49 0.42
CA ALA A 401 3.30 1.20 -0.13
C ALA A 401 2.49 1.97 0.93
N ILE A 402 2.69 1.71 2.22
CA ILE A 402 2.03 2.42 3.33
C ILE A 402 2.68 3.77 3.70
N TRP A 403 3.81 4.17 3.12
CA TRP A 403 4.42 5.48 3.39
C TRP A 403 3.45 6.66 3.27
N PRO A 404 2.51 6.70 2.32
CA PRO A 404 1.48 7.75 2.30
C PRO A 404 0.67 7.84 3.60
N LEU A 405 0.39 6.73 4.28
CA LEU A 405 -0.31 6.71 5.58
C LEU A 405 0.61 7.22 6.70
N LEU A 406 1.89 6.88 6.68
CA LEU A 406 2.88 7.42 7.63
C LEU A 406 3.03 8.93 7.49
N VAL A 407 3.01 9.47 6.27
CA VAL A 407 3.03 10.92 6.02
C VAL A 407 1.76 11.60 6.55
N VAL A 408 0.60 10.95 6.46
CA VAL A 408 -0.64 11.45 7.12
C VAL A 408 -0.47 11.50 8.64
N LEU A 409 0.17 10.50 9.26
CA LEU A 409 0.47 10.52 10.70
C LEU A 409 1.48 11.61 11.06
N LEU A 410 2.53 11.82 10.26
CA LEU A 410 3.48 12.93 10.41
C LEU A 410 2.79 14.29 10.36
N ALA A 411 1.80 14.47 9.49
CA ALA A 411 1.02 15.71 9.43
C ALA A 411 0.27 16.00 10.74
N GLU A 412 -0.26 15.00 11.42
CA GLU A 412 -0.87 15.16 12.75
C GLU A 412 0.16 15.56 13.82
N MET A 413 1.38 15.01 13.77
CA MET A 413 2.46 15.40 14.68
C MET A 413 2.89 16.85 14.44
N VAL A 414 3.08 17.25 13.17
CA VAL A 414 3.39 18.64 12.81
C VAL A 414 2.27 19.60 13.24
N ALA A 415 1.01 19.19 13.07
CA ALA A 415 -0.15 19.96 13.53
C ALA A 415 -0.19 20.09 15.07
N PHE A 416 0.25 19.09 15.81
CA PHE A 416 0.41 19.16 17.26
C PHE A 416 1.52 20.14 17.65
N LEU A 417 2.68 20.09 17.01
CA LEU A 417 3.78 21.02 17.27
C LEU A 417 3.42 22.47 16.97
N ALA A 418 2.56 22.71 16.01
CA ALA A 418 2.03 24.05 15.73
C ALA A 418 1.27 24.68 16.90
N SER A 419 0.78 23.89 17.86
CA SER A 419 0.18 24.41 19.09
C SER A 419 1.21 25.07 20.01
N PHE A 420 2.44 24.53 20.06
CA PHE A 420 3.54 25.14 20.82
C PHE A 420 4.02 26.44 20.15
N ASP A 421 4.09 26.49 18.82
CA ASP A 421 4.44 27.71 18.10
C ASP A 421 3.44 28.84 18.39
N ARG A 422 2.13 28.56 18.43
CA ARG A 422 1.08 29.51 18.76
C ARG A 422 1.17 29.96 20.21
N ALA A 423 1.40 29.04 21.15
CA ALA A 423 1.55 29.37 22.57
C ALA A 423 2.77 30.27 22.81
N SER A 424 3.90 30.00 22.18
CA SER A 424 5.12 30.81 22.27
C SER A 424 4.90 32.21 21.68
N TYR A 425 4.23 32.30 20.54
CA TYR A 425 3.89 33.58 19.92
C TYR A 425 2.97 34.45 20.83
N ALA A 426 1.94 33.82 21.40
CA ALA A 426 1.02 34.51 22.32
C ALA A 426 1.74 35.01 23.57
N ALA A 427 2.77 34.29 24.04
CA ALA A 427 3.52 34.68 25.25
C ALA A 427 4.60 35.75 25.00
N SER A 428 5.27 35.74 23.83
CA SER A 428 6.44 36.59 23.55
C SER A 428 6.13 37.80 22.66
N GLY A 429 5.04 37.75 21.88
CA GLY A 429 4.73 38.77 20.86
C GLY A 429 5.76 38.87 19.72
N ASN A 430 6.79 38.00 19.75
CA ASN A 430 7.93 38.08 18.82
C ASN A 430 7.66 37.28 17.53
N LEU A 431 7.47 38.01 16.43
CA LEU A 431 7.27 37.44 15.08
C LEU A 431 8.50 36.70 14.54
N ASN A 432 9.71 37.00 15.04
CA ASN A 432 10.98 36.45 14.59
C ASN A 432 11.37 35.16 15.33
N SER A 433 10.49 34.61 16.18
CA SER A 433 10.77 33.33 16.83
C SER A 433 10.83 32.18 15.82
N LEU A 434 11.82 31.29 15.98
CA LEU A 434 11.96 30.07 15.15
C LEU A 434 10.66 29.25 15.20
N ARG A 435 10.01 29.03 14.06
CA ARG A 435 8.77 28.23 13.96
C ARG A 435 9.13 26.76 13.84
N ILE A 436 8.90 25.99 14.89
CA ILE A 436 9.32 24.57 14.99
C ILE A 436 8.56 23.69 14.00
N ALA A 437 7.24 23.83 13.91
CA ALA A 437 6.42 22.95 13.07
C ALA A 437 6.81 23.00 11.57
N PRO A 438 6.90 24.17 10.90
CA PRO A 438 7.33 24.22 9.51
C PRO A 438 8.82 23.87 9.31
N ALA A 439 9.70 24.22 10.26
CA ALA A 439 11.11 23.89 10.17
C ALA A 439 11.33 22.37 10.27
N LEU A 440 10.68 21.71 11.22
CA LEU A 440 10.73 20.26 11.34
C LEU A 440 10.13 19.58 10.09
N ALA A 441 8.98 20.06 9.60
CA ALA A 441 8.37 19.52 8.39
C ALA A 441 9.34 19.59 7.17
N ALA A 442 10.10 20.68 7.05
CA ALA A 442 11.10 20.82 6.00
C ALA A 442 12.26 19.83 6.16
N ILE A 443 12.80 19.68 7.38
CA ILE A 443 13.88 18.72 7.68
C ILE A 443 13.39 17.29 7.39
N LEU A 444 12.24 16.91 7.90
CA LEU A 444 11.63 15.58 7.67
C LEU A 444 11.46 15.29 6.18
N SER A 445 10.93 16.27 5.45
CA SER A 445 10.69 16.13 4.02
C SER A 445 11.98 15.95 3.23
N VAL A 446 12.99 16.79 3.49
CA VAL A 446 14.29 16.69 2.80
C VAL A 446 14.95 15.34 3.13
N THR A 447 14.95 14.94 4.40
CA THR A 447 15.50 13.66 4.84
C THR A 447 14.81 12.48 4.15
N LEU A 448 13.48 12.43 4.19
CA LEU A 448 12.71 11.34 3.57
C LEU A 448 12.82 11.35 2.03
N LEU A 449 12.93 12.53 1.41
CA LEU A 449 13.14 12.62 -0.04
C LEU A 449 14.51 12.06 -0.43
N ILE A 450 15.57 12.41 0.30
CA ILE A 450 16.92 11.89 0.04
C ILE A 450 16.97 10.38 0.31
N CYS A 451 16.51 9.93 1.48
CA CYS A 451 16.48 8.51 1.84
C CYS A 451 15.66 7.69 0.84
N GLY A 452 14.46 8.17 0.49
CA GLY A 452 13.60 7.52 -0.47
C GLY A 452 14.21 7.46 -1.87
N SER A 453 14.90 8.53 -2.31
CA SER A 453 15.59 8.55 -3.60
C SER A 453 16.76 7.57 -3.63
N LEU A 454 17.60 7.55 -2.59
CA LEU A 454 18.73 6.62 -2.50
C LEU A 454 18.26 5.17 -2.48
N TYR A 455 17.23 4.86 -1.71
CA TYR A 455 16.64 3.52 -1.70
C TYR A 455 16.02 3.14 -3.05
N THR A 456 15.24 4.05 -3.64
CA THR A 456 14.53 3.80 -4.91
C THR A 456 15.49 3.63 -6.09
N CYS A 457 16.64 4.31 -6.05
CA CYS A 457 17.65 4.27 -7.12
C CYS A 457 18.82 3.32 -6.81
N SER A 458 18.80 2.55 -5.72
CA SER A 458 19.89 1.61 -5.44
C SER A 458 19.95 0.49 -6.48
N GLU A 459 21.15 0.19 -6.93
CA GLU A 459 21.39 -0.80 -8.01
C GLU A 459 20.89 -2.19 -7.61
N GLU A 460 21.16 -2.63 -6.39
CA GLU A 460 20.73 -3.95 -5.89
C GLU A 460 19.20 -4.06 -5.86
N ARG A 461 18.50 -2.98 -5.52
CA ARG A 461 17.05 -2.95 -5.59
C ARG A 461 16.55 -3.00 -7.04
N LEU A 462 17.22 -2.29 -7.95
CA LEU A 462 16.93 -2.33 -9.38
C LEU A 462 17.33 -3.67 -9.99
N SER A 463 18.29 -4.37 -9.40
CA SER A 463 18.74 -5.71 -9.77
C SER A 463 17.99 -6.84 -9.04
N TYR A 464 16.80 -6.60 -8.55
CA TYR A 464 15.95 -7.65 -7.97
C TYR A 464 15.74 -8.85 -8.92
N VAL A 465 15.88 -8.63 -10.19
CA VAL A 465 16.18 -9.64 -11.21
C VAL A 465 17.66 -9.54 -11.49
N GLN A 466 18.58 -10.08 -10.81
CA GLN A 466 20.01 -10.03 -11.09
C GLN A 466 20.31 -9.56 -12.52
N LEU A 467 20.24 -8.26 -12.75
CA LEU A 467 20.49 -7.66 -14.06
C LEU A 467 22.02 -7.63 -14.22
N PRO A 468 22.63 -8.50 -15.00
CA PRO A 468 24.04 -8.34 -15.32
C PRO A 468 24.22 -7.00 -16.03
N ASP A 469 25.38 -6.38 -15.82
CA ASP A 469 25.75 -5.19 -16.56
C ASP A 469 25.58 -5.41 -18.07
N GLY A 470 24.89 -4.49 -18.73
CA GLY A 470 24.63 -4.62 -20.15
C GLY A 470 23.51 -3.72 -20.66
N PRO A 471 23.32 -3.68 -21.98
CA PRO A 471 22.27 -2.89 -22.57
C PRO A 471 20.88 -3.44 -22.18
N MET A 472 19.94 -2.52 -21.95
CA MET A 472 18.54 -2.87 -21.73
C MET A 472 17.93 -3.46 -23.00
N LEU A 473 17.46 -4.69 -22.91
CA LEU A 473 16.79 -5.40 -23.99
C LEU A 473 15.28 -5.17 -23.88
N HIS A 474 14.63 -5.17 -25.03
CA HIS A 474 13.18 -5.05 -25.15
C HIS A 474 12.59 -6.28 -25.82
N PRO A 475 11.42 -6.78 -25.38
CA PRO A 475 10.82 -7.97 -25.95
C PRO A 475 10.30 -7.71 -27.36
N ALA A 476 10.46 -8.70 -28.25
CA ALA A 476 9.84 -8.71 -29.57
C ALA A 476 8.32 -9.03 -29.47
N SER A 477 7.89 -9.74 -28.43
CA SER A 477 6.48 -10.08 -28.21
C SER A 477 5.64 -8.82 -27.93
N PRO A 478 4.59 -8.55 -28.73
CA PRO A 478 3.71 -7.39 -28.49
C PRO A 478 3.02 -7.40 -27.13
N ALA A 479 2.75 -8.57 -26.55
CA ALA A 479 2.13 -8.71 -25.24
C ALA A 479 3.04 -8.20 -24.12
N LEU A 480 4.35 -8.30 -24.27
CA LEU A 480 5.35 -7.87 -23.29
C LEU A 480 5.85 -6.45 -23.52
N ARG A 481 5.30 -5.73 -24.51
CA ARG A 481 5.71 -4.34 -24.80
C ARG A 481 5.67 -3.46 -23.54
N GLY A 482 6.76 -2.77 -23.26
CA GLY A 482 6.97 -1.93 -22.07
C GLY A 482 7.78 -2.64 -20.97
N MET A 483 8.10 -3.92 -21.14
CA MET A 483 9.11 -4.60 -20.33
C MET A 483 10.49 -4.24 -20.82
N SER A 484 11.44 -4.11 -19.89
CA SER A 484 12.83 -3.76 -20.20
C SER A 484 13.73 -4.42 -19.16
N LEU A 485 14.69 -5.22 -19.61
CA LEU A 485 15.60 -6.00 -18.77
C LEU A 485 16.97 -6.12 -19.44
N SER A 486 18.03 -6.06 -18.67
CA SER A 486 19.36 -6.47 -19.13
C SER A 486 19.58 -7.99 -18.94
N GLY A 487 20.57 -8.56 -19.60
CA GLY A 487 20.96 -9.95 -19.45
C GLY A 487 20.16 -10.94 -20.27
N PRO A 488 20.31 -12.27 -20.00
CA PRO A 488 19.86 -13.35 -20.86
C PRO A 488 18.36 -13.63 -20.79
N TYR A 489 17.65 -13.15 -19.77
CA TYR A 489 16.27 -13.52 -19.48
C TYR A 489 15.33 -13.33 -20.70
N LEU A 490 15.30 -12.14 -21.30
CA LEU A 490 14.37 -11.86 -22.40
C LEU A 490 14.64 -12.74 -23.63
N PRO A 491 15.89 -12.89 -24.12
CA PRO A 491 16.19 -13.83 -25.18
C PRO A 491 15.78 -15.28 -24.88
N GLU A 492 16.06 -15.77 -23.67
CA GLU A 492 15.71 -17.12 -23.23
C GLU A 492 14.19 -17.33 -23.14
N PHE A 493 13.50 -16.35 -22.60
CA PHE A 493 12.03 -16.42 -22.51
C PHE A 493 11.38 -16.34 -23.89
N GLU A 494 11.90 -15.53 -24.79
CA GLU A 494 11.44 -15.48 -26.19
C GLU A 494 11.70 -16.80 -26.94
N GLU A 495 12.83 -17.47 -26.69
CA GLU A 495 13.09 -18.82 -27.21
C GLU A 495 12.00 -19.79 -26.73
N LEU A 496 11.62 -19.75 -25.43
CA LEU A 496 10.53 -20.55 -24.90
C LEU A 496 9.19 -20.22 -25.59
N LEU A 497 8.87 -18.93 -25.78
CA LEU A 497 7.64 -18.53 -26.45
C LEU A 497 7.58 -19.02 -27.91
N GLN A 498 8.69 -18.93 -28.63
CA GLN A 498 8.81 -19.45 -30.00
C GLN A 498 8.67 -20.98 -30.03
N PHE A 499 9.40 -21.69 -29.15
CA PHE A 499 9.27 -23.13 -29.02
C PHE A 499 7.82 -23.56 -28.74
N ALA A 500 7.17 -22.89 -27.77
CA ALA A 500 5.79 -23.20 -27.41
C ALA A 500 4.82 -22.98 -28.57
N SER A 501 5.01 -21.89 -29.34
CA SER A 501 4.16 -21.59 -30.50
C SER A 501 4.31 -22.61 -31.63
N ALA A 502 5.53 -23.11 -31.85
CA ALA A 502 5.85 -24.04 -32.95
C ALA A 502 5.56 -25.51 -32.61
N ASN A 503 5.75 -25.92 -31.34
CA ASN A 503 5.80 -27.34 -30.99
C ASN A 503 4.71 -27.80 -30.02
N ILE A 504 4.09 -26.89 -29.28
CA ILE A 504 3.06 -27.22 -28.28
C ILE A 504 1.68 -26.86 -28.85
N PRO A 505 0.78 -27.84 -29.14
CA PRO A 505 -0.58 -27.53 -29.53
C PRO A 505 -1.31 -26.67 -28.50
N ASN A 506 -2.18 -25.78 -28.96
CA ASN A 506 -2.95 -24.91 -28.04
C ASN A 506 -3.95 -25.68 -27.15
N SER A 507 -4.31 -26.91 -27.58
CA SER A 507 -5.16 -27.82 -26.82
C SER A 507 -4.43 -28.53 -25.67
N ASP A 508 -3.11 -28.59 -25.72
CA ASP A 508 -2.32 -29.32 -24.74
C ASP A 508 -2.09 -28.53 -23.48
N GLY A 509 -2.34 -29.17 -22.34
CA GLY A 509 -2.05 -28.59 -21.02
C GLY A 509 -0.55 -28.57 -20.75
N LEU A 510 -0.13 -27.51 -20.07
CA LEU A 510 1.26 -27.22 -19.71
C LEU A 510 1.38 -26.88 -18.23
N ILE A 511 2.48 -27.29 -17.61
CA ILE A 511 2.98 -26.84 -16.31
C ILE A 511 4.25 -26.03 -16.55
N LEU A 512 4.34 -24.85 -15.96
CA LEU A 512 5.56 -24.04 -15.91
C LEU A 512 6.07 -24.01 -14.48
N LEU A 513 7.27 -24.53 -14.23
CA LEU A 513 7.88 -24.60 -12.90
C LEU A 513 9.07 -23.64 -12.81
N PRO A 514 9.17 -22.77 -11.81
CA PRO A 514 8.24 -22.56 -10.69
C PRO A 514 7.07 -21.62 -10.99
N GLY A 515 6.94 -21.08 -12.20
CA GLY A 515 5.84 -20.17 -12.57
C GLY A 515 6.16 -18.70 -12.38
N GLU A 516 7.44 -18.31 -12.37
CA GLU A 516 7.86 -16.92 -12.23
C GLU A 516 7.86 -16.11 -13.54
N ASP A 517 7.43 -16.71 -14.64
CA ASP A 517 7.37 -16.04 -15.94
C ASP A 517 5.92 -15.78 -16.37
N PRO A 518 5.60 -14.62 -17.00
CA PRO A 518 4.25 -14.29 -17.44
C PRO A 518 3.87 -15.01 -18.74
N PHE A 519 4.01 -16.34 -18.73
CA PHE A 519 3.91 -17.18 -19.93
C PHE A 519 2.50 -17.21 -20.53
N TYR A 520 1.49 -17.37 -19.69
CA TYR A 520 0.11 -17.44 -20.16
C TYR A 520 -0.38 -16.07 -20.63
N PHE A 521 0.03 -15.02 -19.94
CA PHE A 521 -0.20 -13.65 -20.40
C PHE A 521 0.49 -13.37 -21.73
N ALA A 522 1.74 -13.79 -21.91
CA ALA A 522 2.50 -13.57 -23.14
C ALA A 522 1.93 -14.36 -24.34
N THR A 523 1.62 -15.65 -24.15
CA THR A 523 1.17 -16.54 -25.23
C THR A 523 -0.34 -16.44 -25.51
N GLY A 524 -1.15 -16.08 -24.52
CA GLY A 524 -2.62 -16.17 -24.61
C GLY A 524 -3.17 -17.58 -24.50
N ARG A 525 -2.36 -18.54 -24.08
CA ARG A 525 -2.82 -19.91 -23.81
C ARG A 525 -3.65 -19.93 -22.54
N VAL A 526 -4.78 -20.60 -22.56
CA VAL A 526 -5.62 -20.75 -21.37
C VAL A 526 -4.96 -21.73 -20.40
N PRO A 527 -4.66 -21.33 -19.16
CA PRO A 527 -4.10 -22.23 -18.16
C PRO A 527 -5.05 -23.38 -17.85
N GLN A 528 -4.60 -24.61 -18.00
CA GLN A 528 -5.36 -25.83 -17.69
C GLN A 528 -4.99 -26.39 -16.32
N PHE A 529 -3.76 -26.16 -15.87
CA PHE A 529 -3.29 -26.59 -14.55
C PHE A 529 -3.79 -25.65 -13.45
N PRO A 530 -4.15 -26.16 -12.26
CA PRO A 530 -4.74 -25.30 -11.22
C PRO A 530 -3.75 -24.31 -10.61
N VAL A 531 -2.46 -24.67 -10.52
CA VAL A 531 -1.40 -23.85 -9.93
C VAL A 531 -0.64 -23.11 -11.03
N LEU A 532 -0.38 -21.83 -10.83
CA LEU A 532 0.44 -20.99 -11.71
C LEU A 532 1.81 -20.68 -11.11
N LEU A 533 1.90 -20.58 -9.79
CA LEU A 533 3.13 -20.30 -9.05
C LEU A 533 3.30 -21.39 -7.98
N PHE A 534 4.41 -22.11 -8.06
CA PHE A 534 4.75 -23.20 -7.15
C PHE A 534 5.54 -22.68 -5.95
N ASP A 535 4.85 -22.00 -5.09
CA ASP A 535 5.31 -21.42 -3.83
C ASP A 535 4.46 -22.01 -2.70
N PRO A 536 5.03 -22.38 -1.53
CA PRO A 536 4.27 -22.91 -0.40
C PRO A 536 3.10 -22.03 0.05
N ALA A 537 3.16 -20.73 -0.26
CA ALA A 537 2.10 -19.79 0.05
C ALA A 537 0.93 -19.80 -0.96
N THR A 538 1.12 -20.31 -2.16
CA THR A 538 0.13 -20.31 -3.24
C THR A 538 -0.26 -21.70 -3.70
N ASP A 539 0.65 -22.69 -3.60
CA ASP A 539 0.40 -24.09 -3.98
C ASP A 539 -0.14 -24.89 -2.79
N PRO A 540 -1.38 -25.39 -2.84
CA PRO A 540 -1.98 -26.19 -1.78
C PRO A 540 -1.65 -27.67 -1.86
N TYR A 541 -1.04 -28.14 -2.96
CA TYR A 541 -0.90 -29.56 -3.28
C TYR A 541 0.43 -30.12 -2.82
N SER A 542 0.43 -31.37 -2.38
CA SER A 542 1.64 -32.17 -2.21
C SER A 542 2.21 -32.59 -3.59
N PRO A 543 3.49 -33.00 -3.69
CA PRO A 543 4.09 -33.48 -4.95
C PRO A 543 3.28 -34.58 -5.63
N ASP A 544 2.75 -35.56 -4.86
CA ASP A 544 1.93 -36.65 -5.41
C ASP A 544 0.57 -36.13 -5.93
N GLN A 545 -0.04 -35.19 -5.23
CA GLN A 545 -1.29 -34.56 -5.68
C GLN A 545 -1.08 -33.74 -6.96
N LEU A 546 0.07 -33.07 -7.12
CA LEU A 546 0.40 -32.38 -8.37
C LEU A 546 0.50 -33.33 -9.55
N VAL A 547 1.11 -34.49 -9.37
CA VAL A 547 1.16 -35.56 -10.39
C VAL A 547 -0.24 -36.06 -10.72
N GLU A 548 -1.08 -36.30 -9.72
CA GLU A 548 -2.47 -36.72 -9.92
C GLU A 548 -3.27 -35.66 -10.70
N GLN A 549 -3.16 -34.39 -10.33
CA GLN A 549 -3.79 -33.26 -11.06
C GLN A 549 -3.29 -33.17 -12.50
N ALA A 550 -1.99 -33.39 -12.73
CA ALA A 550 -1.43 -33.41 -14.10
C ALA A 550 -2.02 -34.53 -14.94
N ARG A 551 -2.24 -35.72 -14.36
CA ARG A 551 -2.88 -36.85 -15.02
C ARG A 551 -4.38 -36.60 -15.27
N ALA A 552 -5.11 -36.16 -14.25
CA ALA A 552 -6.55 -35.94 -14.34
C ALA A 552 -6.93 -34.86 -15.37
N ARG A 553 -6.09 -33.83 -15.52
CA ARG A 553 -6.28 -32.75 -16.49
C ARG A 553 -5.60 -32.95 -17.82
N ASN A 554 -5.06 -34.15 -18.06
CA ASN A 554 -4.35 -34.51 -19.29
C ASN A 554 -3.23 -33.52 -19.67
N ILE A 555 -2.48 -33.04 -18.67
CA ILE A 555 -1.32 -32.17 -18.90
C ILE A 555 -0.24 -32.98 -19.62
N ARG A 556 0.23 -32.46 -20.74
CA ARG A 556 1.20 -33.16 -21.60
C ARG A 556 2.60 -32.58 -21.55
N TRP A 557 2.74 -31.32 -21.11
CA TRP A 557 4.01 -30.63 -21.15
C TRP A 557 4.38 -30.11 -19.75
N LEU A 558 5.68 -30.24 -19.43
CA LEU A 558 6.30 -29.64 -18.26
C LEU A 558 7.50 -28.83 -18.74
N VAL A 559 7.55 -27.58 -18.37
CA VAL A 559 8.67 -26.68 -18.60
C VAL A 559 9.26 -26.29 -17.26
N VAL A 560 10.57 -26.48 -17.11
CA VAL A 560 11.32 -26.21 -15.89
C VAL A 560 12.32 -25.11 -16.17
N LYS A 561 12.24 -24.00 -15.49
CA LYS A 561 13.22 -22.92 -15.57
C LYS A 561 14.47 -23.27 -14.77
N ARG A 562 15.64 -23.03 -15.33
CA ARG A 562 16.92 -23.33 -14.70
C ARG A 562 17.40 -22.19 -13.81
N ASP A 563 17.51 -20.99 -14.37
CA ASP A 563 18.01 -19.81 -13.67
C ASP A 563 16.85 -18.99 -13.12
N LEU A 564 16.73 -18.98 -11.80
CA LEU A 564 15.65 -18.28 -11.12
C LEU A 564 16.00 -16.84 -10.84
N GLN A 565 14.98 -16.00 -10.81
CA GLN A 565 15.11 -14.61 -10.46
C GLN A 565 15.64 -14.44 -9.02
N ILE A 566 15.06 -15.17 -8.07
CA ILE A 566 15.51 -15.22 -6.70
C ILE A 566 16.34 -16.49 -6.54
N ARG A 567 17.63 -16.34 -6.30
CA ARG A 567 18.50 -17.48 -5.94
C ARG A 567 18.20 -17.85 -4.49
N GLU A 568 17.11 -18.54 -4.29
CA GLU A 568 16.91 -19.29 -3.05
C GLU A 568 17.55 -20.67 -3.22
N ASP A 569 18.20 -21.14 -2.17
CA ASP A 569 18.60 -22.56 -2.10
C ASP A 569 17.35 -23.41 -2.34
N PRO A 570 17.45 -24.45 -3.17
CA PRO A 570 16.30 -25.27 -3.49
C PRO A 570 15.72 -25.85 -2.21
N THR A 571 14.47 -25.49 -1.89
CA THR A 571 13.81 -26.07 -0.73
C THR A 571 13.57 -27.55 -0.96
N PRO A 572 13.64 -28.41 0.10
CA PRO A 572 13.35 -29.83 -0.03
C PRO A 572 12.00 -30.13 -0.69
N GLU A 573 11.01 -29.27 -0.48
CA GLU A 573 9.66 -29.40 -1.08
C GLU A 573 9.68 -29.13 -2.58
N ARG A 574 10.47 -28.17 -3.02
CA ARG A 574 10.64 -27.86 -4.45
C ARG A 574 11.37 -28.97 -5.19
N GLU A 575 12.43 -29.52 -4.59
CA GLU A 575 13.14 -30.68 -5.15
C GLU A 575 12.23 -31.91 -5.23
N ALA A 576 11.42 -32.15 -4.19
CA ALA A 576 10.46 -33.23 -4.17
C ALA A 576 9.39 -33.06 -5.27
N THR A 577 8.88 -31.86 -5.46
CA THR A 577 7.92 -31.52 -6.52
C THR A 577 8.52 -31.74 -7.90
N LEU A 578 9.72 -31.24 -8.14
CA LEU A 578 10.42 -31.45 -9.42
C LEU A 578 10.66 -32.92 -9.70
N LYS A 579 11.18 -33.68 -8.73
CA LYS A 579 11.43 -35.11 -8.83
C LYS A 579 10.15 -35.91 -9.12
N ALA A 580 9.05 -35.59 -8.44
CA ALA A 580 7.77 -36.26 -8.64
C ALA A 580 7.21 -36.02 -10.06
N LEU A 581 7.28 -34.78 -10.55
CA LEU A 581 6.85 -34.46 -11.92
C LEU A 581 7.77 -35.09 -12.97
N GLN A 582 9.08 -35.03 -12.80
CA GLN A 582 10.05 -35.67 -13.73
C GLN A 582 9.90 -37.18 -13.82
N ALA A 583 9.38 -37.84 -12.80
CA ALA A 583 9.07 -39.26 -12.86
C ALA A 583 7.95 -39.63 -13.86
N VAL A 584 7.14 -38.65 -14.26
CA VAL A 584 5.97 -38.84 -15.15
C VAL A 584 6.20 -38.22 -16.54
N PHE A 585 7.08 -37.22 -16.62
CA PHE A 585 7.41 -36.51 -17.84
C PHE A 585 8.83 -36.88 -18.31
N VAL A 586 8.98 -37.18 -19.61
CA VAL A 586 10.26 -37.56 -20.22
C VAL A 586 10.92 -36.33 -20.84
N PRO A 587 12.24 -36.13 -20.69
CA PRO A 587 12.96 -35.05 -21.36
C PRO A 587 12.70 -35.04 -22.87
N CYS A 588 12.40 -33.85 -23.39
CA CYS A 588 12.05 -33.66 -24.80
C CYS A 588 13.01 -32.68 -25.50
N ARG A 589 13.31 -31.56 -24.85
CA ARG A 589 14.15 -30.49 -25.42
C ARG A 589 14.82 -29.68 -24.32
N ASN A 590 16.07 -29.29 -24.53
CA ASN A 590 16.78 -28.31 -23.73
C ASN A 590 16.85 -26.99 -24.52
N LEU A 591 16.32 -25.91 -23.92
CA LEU A 591 16.43 -24.54 -24.40
C LEU A 591 17.52 -23.81 -23.59
N SER A 592 17.84 -22.59 -23.95
CA SER A 592 18.92 -21.83 -23.26
C SER A 592 18.63 -21.65 -21.75
N GLY A 593 17.41 -21.27 -21.35
CA GLY A 593 17.02 -21.07 -19.93
C GLY A 593 16.04 -22.11 -19.38
N TYR A 594 15.60 -23.09 -20.20
CA TYR A 594 14.50 -24.00 -19.82
C TYR A 594 14.73 -25.43 -20.26
N ASP A 595 14.32 -26.38 -19.42
CA ASP A 595 14.23 -27.79 -19.76
C ASP A 595 12.77 -28.16 -20.03
N VAL A 596 12.53 -28.75 -21.18
CA VAL A 596 11.18 -29.12 -21.62
C VAL A 596 11.01 -30.63 -21.56
N TYR A 597 9.95 -31.06 -20.93
CA TYR A 597 9.57 -32.45 -20.78
C TYR A 597 8.19 -32.68 -21.38
N ARG A 598 7.95 -33.91 -21.86
CA ARG A 598 6.67 -34.31 -22.41
C ARG A 598 6.21 -35.62 -21.78
N ARG A 599 4.92 -35.73 -21.50
CA ARG A 599 4.33 -37.01 -21.10
C ARG A 599 4.07 -37.86 -22.34
N PRO A 600 4.46 -39.14 -22.32
CA PRO A 600 4.23 -40.08 -23.42
C PRO A 600 2.77 -40.23 -23.83
#